data_da295af8313914f40051f70d543d9b0e
#
_entry.id   da295af8313914f40051f70d543d9b0e
#
_cell.length_a   1.000
_cell.length_b   1.000
_cell.length_c   1.000
_cell.angle_alpha   90.00
_cell.angle_beta   90.00
_cell.angle_gamma   90.00
#
_symmetry.space_group_name_H-M   'P 1'
#
loop_
_entity.id
_entity.type
_entity.pdbx_description
1 polymer ?
#
loop_
_entity_poly.entity_id
_entity_poly.type
_entity_poly.pdbx_seq_one_letter_code
_entity_poly.pdbx_strand_id
1 'polypeptide(L)'
;MISAGDFRNGVTIEFEGNIYQIIEFQHVKPGKGAAFVRTKLKNIISGGVVEKTFRPTEKCPTAHIDRKDMQYLYADDDFYHFMDVETYDQIDLPKDEVGDALKFVKENEMCKVCSHKGNVFAVEPPLFVELTVTETEPGFKGDTATGATKPATVETGAQVMVPLFVEQNDVIKIDTRTGEYLSRV
;
A
#
# COMPACT_ATOMS: atom_id res chain seq x y z
N MET A 1 12.63 0.71 -22.90
CA MET A 1 12.17 -0.66 -23.17
C MET A 1 13.08 -1.66 -22.48
N ILE A 2 12.52 -2.72 -21.93
CA ILE A 2 13.26 -3.82 -21.30
C ILE A 2 12.93 -5.13 -22.01
N SER A 3 13.95 -5.98 -22.23
CA SER A 3 13.74 -7.32 -22.77
C SER A 3 13.26 -8.27 -21.67
N ALA A 4 12.40 -9.24 -22.01
CA ALA A 4 11.92 -10.21 -21.03
C ALA A 4 13.07 -11.02 -20.39
N GLY A 5 14.15 -11.24 -21.12
CA GLY A 5 15.36 -11.85 -20.59
C GLY A 5 16.03 -11.06 -19.46
N ASP A 6 15.76 -9.77 -19.37
CA ASP A 6 16.33 -8.85 -18.36
C ASP A 6 15.34 -8.50 -17.23
N PHE A 7 14.19 -9.15 -17.17
CA PHE A 7 13.19 -8.92 -16.13
C PHE A 7 13.77 -9.15 -14.73
N ARG A 8 13.35 -8.29 -13.81
CA ARG A 8 13.66 -8.39 -12.37
C ARG A 8 12.41 -8.08 -11.57
N ASN A 9 12.32 -8.64 -10.38
CA ASN A 9 11.24 -8.32 -9.45
C ASN A 9 11.25 -6.83 -9.11
N GLY A 10 10.07 -6.23 -9.09
CA GLY A 10 9.88 -4.81 -8.81
C GLY A 10 9.92 -3.90 -10.03
N VAL A 11 10.37 -4.37 -11.18
CA VAL A 11 10.35 -3.60 -12.44
C VAL A 11 8.90 -3.42 -12.89
N THR A 12 8.57 -2.22 -13.33
CA THR A 12 7.24 -1.87 -13.86
C THR A 12 7.28 -1.76 -15.37
N ILE A 13 6.33 -2.41 -16.03
CA ILE A 13 6.21 -2.46 -17.48
C ILE A 13 4.82 -2.06 -17.94
N GLU A 14 4.72 -1.52 -19.15
CA GLU A 14 3.45 -1.36 -19.86
C GLU A 14 3.19 -2.62 -20.70
N PHE A 15 2.03 -3.21 -20.53
CA PHE A 15 1.63 -4.40 -21.29
C PHE A 15 0.12 -4.41 -21.50
N GLU A 16 -0.29 -4.58 -22.76
CA GLU A 16 -1.71 -4.61 -23.15
C GLU A 16 -2.54 -3.43 -22.59
N GLY A 17 -1.97 -2.23 -22.60
CA GLY A 17 -2.64 -1.02 -22.13
C GLY A 17 -2.73 -0.85 -20.61
N ASN A 18 -2.10 -1.74 -19.86
CA ASN A 18 -2.05 -1.70 -18.41
C ASN A 18 -0.62 -1.55 -17.90
N ILE A 19 -0.50 -1.18 -16.64
CA ILE A 19 0.79 -1.08 -15.94
C ILE A 19 0.90 -2.23 -14.96
N TYR A 20 1.96 -3.01 -15.11
CA TYR A 20 2.23 -4.16 -14.27
C TYR A 20 3.58 -4.06 -13.57
N GLN A 21 3.61 -4.51 -12.34
CA GLN A 21 4.87 -4.78 -11.63
C GLN A 21 5.19 -6.27 -11.74
N ILE A 22 6.44 -6.57 -12.09
CA ILE A 22 6.93 -7.95 -12.08
C ILE A 22 7.14 -8.37 -10.63
N ILE A 23 6.39 -9.36 -10.18
CA ILE A 23 6.48 -9.90 -8.81
C ILE A 23 7.23 -11.23 -8.75
N GLU A 24 7.23 -11.98 -9.86
CA GLU A 24 7.96 -13.23 -9.97
C GLU A 24 8.31 -13.48 -11.44
N PHE A 25 9.48 -14.01 -11.70
CA PHE A 25 9.90 -14.43 -13.05
C PHE A 25 10.75 -15.69 -12.98
N GLN A 26 10.64 -16.51 -14.02
CA GLN A 26 11.41 -17.74 -14.16
C GLN A 26 11.86 -17.92 -15.60
N HIS A 27 13.17 -18.03 -15.81
CA HIS A 27 13.74 -18.41 -17.11
C HIS A 27 13.67 -19.93 -17.26
N VAL A 28 13.00 -20.39 -18.30
CA VAL A 28 12.85 -21.81 -18.62
C VAL A 28 13.52 -22.11 -19.94
N LYS A 29 14.45 -23.04 -19.89
CA LYS A 29 15.12 -23.60 -21.10
C LYS A 29 14.74 -25.07 -21.22
N PRO A 30 13.65 -25.38 -21.96
CA PRO A 30 13.23 -26.77 -22.14
C PRO A 30 14.28 -27.54 -22.95
N GLY A 31 14.41 -28.85 -22.70
CA GLY A 31 15.32 -29.72 -23.46
C GLY A 31 14.94 -29.83 -24.94
N LYS A 32 13.68 -29.62 -25.27
CA LYS A 32 13.14 -29.49 -26.62
C LYS A 32 12.24 -28.27 -26.69
N GLY A 33 12.49 -27.36 -27.63
CA GLY A 33 11.70 -26.14 -27.82
C GLY A 33 12.46 -24.87 -27.48
N ALA A 34 11.81 -23.72 -27.70
CA ALA A 34 12.40 -22.40 -27.46
C ALA A 34 12.38 -22.04 -25.98
N ALA A 35 13.41 -21.33 -25.52
CA ALA A 35 13.45 -20.76 -24.18
C ALA A 35 12.32 -19.73 -24.01
N PHE A 36 11.79 -19.63 -22.80
CA PHE A 36 10.76 -18.65 -22.45
C PHE A 36 10.95 -18.13 -21.01
N VAL A 37 10.30 -17.01 -20.72
CA VAL A 37 10.25 -16.40 -19.39
C VAL A 37 8.82 -16.43 -18.89
N ARG A 38 8.58 -17.23 -17.86
CA ARG A 38 7.29 -17.25 -17.16
C ARG A 38 7.29 -16.13 -16.13
N THR A 39 6.27 -15.29 -16.16
CA THR A 39 6.25 -14.07 -15.36
C THR A 39 4.91 -13.91 -14.67
N LYS A 40 4.92 -13.60 -13.37
CA LYS A 40 3.74 -13.12 -12.65
C LYS A 40 3.77 -11.61 -12.60
N LEU A 41 2.70 -11.02 -13.05
CA LEU A 41 2.50 -9.58 -13.19
C LEU A 41 1.37 -9.13 -12.28
N LYS A 42 1.65 -8.16 -11.42
CA LYS A 42 0.62 -7.50 -10.61
C LYS A 42 0.22 -6.20 -11.26
N ASN A 43 -1.05 -6.08 -11.63
CA ASN A 43 -1.60 -4.80 -12.10
C ASN A 43 -1.56 -3.81 -10.92
N ILE A 44 -0.85 -2.70 -11.08
CA ILE A 44 -0.65 -1.74 -9.99
C ILE A 44 -1.89 -0.88 -9.70
N ILE A 45 -2.83 -0.81 -10.64
CA ILE A 45 -4.08 -0.06 -10.49
C ILE A 45 -5.16 -0.95 -9.87
N SER A 46 -5.42 -2.11 -10.46
CA SER A 46 -6.48 -3.04 -10.01
C SER A 46 -6.04 -4.01 -8.91
N GLY A 47 -4.73 -4.19 -8.73
CA GLY A 47 -4.16 -5.17 -7.81
C GLY A 47 -4.22 -6.63 -8.28
N GLY A 48 -4.87 -6.91 -9.40
CA GLY A 48 -4.99 -8.25 -9.95
C GLY A 48 -3.65 -8.83 -10.39
N VAL A 49 -3.46 -10.12 -10.15
CA VAL A 49 -2.25 -10.85 -10.56
C VAL A 49 -2.58 -11.72 -11.75
N VAL A 50 -1.77 -11.61 -12.80
CA VAL A 50 -1.85 -12.44 -14.00
C VAL A 50 -0.53 -13.12 -14.27
N GLU A 51 -0.58 -14.28 -14.88
CA GLU A 51 0.61 -15.02 -15.34
C GLU A 51 0.74 -14.89 -16.84
N LYS A 52 1.92 -14.48 -17.32
CA LYS A 52 2.23 -14.31 -18.74
C LYS A 52 3.58 -14.94 -19.06
N THR A 53 3.67 -15.49 -20.26
CA THR A 53 4.90 -16.08 -20.80
C THR A 53 5.42 -15.23 -21.94
N PHE A 54 6.67 -14.86 -21.85
CA PHE A 54 7.36 -14.03 -22.85
C PHE A 54 8.50 -14.81 -23.48
N ARG A 55 8.80 -14.48 -24.74
CA ARG A 55 10.08 -14.87 -25.33
C ARG A 55 11.20 -14.00 -24.72
N PRO A 56 12.39 -14.52 -24.49
CA PRO A 56 13.46 -13.73 -23.87
C PRO A 56 13.82 -12.44 -24.63
N THR A 57 13.59 -12.43 -25.94
CA THR A 57 13.84 -11.29 -26.83
C THR A 57 12.67 -10.30 -26.94
N GLU A 58 11.50 -10.64 -26.43
CA GLU A 58 10.38 -9.72 -26.41
C GLU A 58 10.69 -8.51 -25.55
N LYS A 59 10.29 -7.35 -26.04
CA LYS A 59 10.51 -6.07 -25.35
C LYS A 59 9.19 -5.48 -24.90
N CYS A 60 9.18 -4.99 -23.67
CA CYS A 60 8.08 -4.22 -23.12
C CYS A 60 8.55 -2.81 -22.78
N PRO A 61 7.73 -1.77 -23.01
CA PRO A 61 8.01 -0.44 -22.48
C PRO A 61 8.10 -0.50 -20.96
N THR A 62 9.09 0.16 -20.38
CA THR A 62 9.13 0.38 -18.94
C THR A 62 8.16 1.48 -18.55
N ALA A 63 7.42 1.30 -17.46
CA ALA A 63 6.56 2.32 -16.91
C ALA A 63 7.29 3.05 -15.80
N HIS A 64 7.31 4.39 -15.87
CA HIS A 64 7.82 5.22 -14.80
C HIS A 64 6.68 5.63 -13.86
N ILE A 65 6.85 5.32 -12.58
CA ILE A 65 5.90 5.69 -11.53
C ILE A 65 6.49 6.87 -10.76
N ASP A 66 5.79 7.99 -10.81
CA ASP A 66 6.12 9.15 -10.01
C ASP A 66 5.54 8.99 -8.60
N ARG A 67 6.39 9.13 -7.59
CA ARG A 67 6.00 9.14 -6.18
C ARG A 67 6.33 10.51 -5.61
N LYS A 68 5.31 11.22 -5.20
CA LYS A 68 5.43 12.57 -4.67
C LYS A 68 4.93 12.64 -3.24
N ASP A 69 5.73 13.23 -2.36
CA ASP A 69 5.30 13.49 -0.99
C ASP A 69 4.27 14.62 -0.98
N MET A 70 3.09 14.32 -0.46
CA MET A 70 2.00 15.28 -0.31
C MET A 70 1.41 15.20 1.09
N GLN A 71 0.98 16.34 1.59
CA GLN A 71 0.32 16.42 2.89
C GLN A 71 -1.16 16.09 2.75
N TYR A 72 -1.63 15.11 3.54
CA TYR A 72 -3.04 14.85 3.68
C TYR A 72 -3.68 15.96 4.51
N LEU A 73 -4.63 16.68 3.94
CA LEU A 73 -5.27 17.82 4.61
C LEU A 73 -6.49 17.38 5.40
N TYR A 74 -7.51 16.90 4.70
CA TYR A 74 -8.79 16.46 5.28
C TYR A 74 -9.57 15.63 4.26
N ALA A 75 -10.65 15.02 4.72
CA ALA A 75 -11.62 14.34 3.87
C ALA A 75 -12.98 15.00 3.99
N ASP A 76 -13.72 15.04 2.88
CA ASP A 76 -15.15 15.30 2.85
C ASP A 76 -15.92 13.99 2.57
N ASP A 77 -17.16 14.07 2.14
CA ASP A 77 -17.98 12.87 1.90
C ASP A 77 -17.45 12.00 0.76
N ASP A 78 -16.89 12.60 -0.29
CA ASP A 78 -16.53 11.93 -1.53
C ASP A 78 -15.02 11.89 -1.81
N PHE A 79 -14.25 12.83 -1.25
CA PHE A 79 -12.86 13.05 -1.59
C PHE A 79 -11.93 13.11 -0.39
N TYR A 80 -10.68 12.71 -0.64
CA TYR A 80 -9.52 13.05 0.19
C TYR A 80 -8.75 14.19 -0.45
N HIS A 81 -8.40 15.20 0.34
CA HIS A 81 -7.70 16.40 -0.11
C HIS A 81 -6.24 16.37 0.31
N PHE A 82 -5.36 16.57 -0.66
CA PHE A 82 -3.91 16.59 -0.47
C PHE A 82 -3.31 17.89 -0.98
N MET A 83 -2.17 18.27 -0.41
CA MET A 83 -1.41 19.45 -0.83
C MET A 83 0.07 19.08 -1.03
N ASP A 84 0.62 19.51 -2.17
CA ASP A 84 2.05 19.52 -2.38
C ASP A 84 2.70 20.58 -1.49
N VAL A 85 3.59 20.19 -0.61
CA VAL A 85 4.22 21.11 0.35
C VAL A 85 5.25 22.05 -0.27
N GLU A 86 5.70 21.77 -1.48
CA GLU A 86 6.65 22.62 -2.22
C GLU A 86 5.94 23.67 -3.05
N THR A 87 4.91 23.26 -3.79
CA THR A 87 4.18 24.14 -4.73
C THR A 87 2.89 24.70 -4.16
N TYR A 88 2.37 24.11 -3.06
CA TYR A 88 1.07 24.40 -2.45
C TYR A 88 -0.13 24.06 -3.34
N ASP A 89 0.11 23.34 -4.44
CA ASP A 89 -0.97 22.82 -5.27
C ASP A 89 -1.78 21.76 -4.52
N GLN A 90 -3.10 21.86 -4.65
CA GLN A 90 -4.02 20.89 -4.03
C GLN A 90 -4.57 19.93 -5.06
N ILE A 91 -4.77 18.68 -4.66
CA ILE A 91 -5.45 17.67 -5.44
C ILE A 91 -6.53 17.00 -4.61
N ASP A 92 -7.60 16.58 -5.29
CA ASP A 92 -8.72 15.87 -4.70
C ASP A 92 -8.76 14.46 -5.27
N LEU A 93 -8.72 13.46 -4.40
CA LEU A 93 -8.74 12.06 -4.81
C LEU A 93 -10.04 11.39 -4.35
N PRO A 94 -10.80 10.74 -5.24
CA PRO A 94 -12.00 10.01 -4.88
C PRO A 94 -11.73 8.92 -3.84
N LYS A 95 -12.58 8.81 -2.84
CA LYS A 95 -12.43 7.80 -1.77
C LYS A 95 -12.42 6.37 -2.29
N ASP A 96 -13.23 6.09 -3.30
CA ASP A 96 -13.32 4.77 -3.93
C ASP A 96 -11.99 4.35 -4.60
N GLU A 97 -11.24 5.31 -5.15
CA GLU A 97 -9.96 5.04 -5.81
C GLU A 97 -8.81 4.87 -4.81
N VAL A 98 -8.87 5.59 -3.68
CA VAL A 98 -7.85 5.50 -2.63
C VAL A 98 -8.08 4.27 -1.74
N GLY A 99 -9.32 3.89 -1.51
CA GLY A 99 -9.69 2.76 -0.66
C GLY A 99 -9.24 2.94 0.79
N ASP A 100 -8.73 1.87 1.39
CA ASP A 100 -8.34 1.82 2.80
C ASP A 100 -6.94 2.37 3.09
N ALA A 101 -6.25 2.93 2.10
CA ALA A 101 -4.86 3.40 2.26
C ALA A 101 -4.70 4.45 3.38
N LEU A 102 -5.72 5.28 3.60
CA LEU A 102 -5.71 6.35 4.60
C LEU A 102 -6.38 5.98 5.92
N LYS A 103 -6.74 4.74 6.11
CA LYS A 103 -7.44 4.23 7.30
C LYS A 103 -6.75 4.60 8.62
N PHE A 104 -5.43 4.64 8.63
CA PHE A 104 -4.62 4.96 9.81
C PHE A 104 -3.90 6.32 9.71
N VAL A 105 -4.22 7.13 8.71
CA VAL A 105 -3.53 8.42 8.48
C VAL A 105 -4.33 9.56 9.10
N LYS A 106 -3.66 10.34 9.94
CA LYS A 106 -4.23 11.56 10.51
C LYS A 106 -4.14 12.72 9.51
N GLU A 107 -4.99 13.72 9.70
CA GLU A 107 -4.86 15.00 9.02
C GLU A 107 -3.46 15.61 9.23
N ASN A 108 -2.92 16.23 8.20
CA ASN A 108 -1.60 16.85 8.15
C ASN A 108 -0.41 15.89 8.09
N GLU A 109 -0.62 14.58 8.04
CA GLU A 109 0.46 13.63 7.80
C GLU A 109 0.88 13.60 6.32
N MET A 110 2.16 13.28 6.11
CA MET A 110 2.73 13.13 4.77
C MET A 110 2.46 11.73 4.22
N CYS A 111 1.99 11.68 2.97
CA CYS A 111 1.80 10.45 2.22
C CYS A 111 2.53 10.53 0.89
N LYS A 112 2.81 9.38 0.27
CA LYS A 112 3.32 9.34 -1.10
C LYS A 112 2.16 9.13 -2.08
N VAL A 113 1.97 10.09 -2.96
CA VAL A 113 0.98 10.01 -4.03
C VAL A 113 1.66 9.43 -5.27
N CYS A 114 1.17 8.30 -5.75
CA CYS A 114 1.72 7.58 -6.90
C CYS A 114 0.94 7.92 -8.17
N SER A 115 1.65 8.33 -9.20
CA SER A 115 1.05 8.65 -10.50
C SER A 115 1.85 8.07 -11.66
N HIS A 116 1.15 7.90 -12.78
CA HIS A 116 1.75 7.52 -14.05
C HIS A 116 1.22 8.48 -15.13
N LYS A 117 2.13 9.15 -15.83
CA LYS A 117 1.79 10.17 -16.86
C LYS A 117 0.77 11.20 -16.35
N GLY A 118 0.93 11.66 -15.12
CA GLY A 118 0.05 12.63 -14.48
C GLY A 118 -1.25 12.08 -13.90
N ASN A 119 -1.55 10.80 -14.07
CA ASN A 119 -2.75 10.17 -13.53
C ASN A 119 -2.43 9.48 -12.19
N VAL A 120 -3.01 9.97 -11.12
CA VAL A 120 -2.88 9.36 -9.78
C VAL A 120 -3.67 8.05 -9.74
N PHE A 121 -3.05 7.00 -9.22
CA PHE A 121 -3.69 5.69 -9.09
C PHE A 121 -3.58 5.08 -7.68
N ALA A 122 -2.69 5.59 -6.83
CA ALA A 122 -2.52 5.07 -5.48
C ALA A 122 -1.96 6.12 -4.54
N VAL A 123 -2.20 5.93 -3.24
CA VAL A 123 -1.58 6.67 -2.16
C VAL A 123 -0.92 5.66 -1.22
N GLU A 124 0.36 5.88 -0.92
CA GLU A 124 1.11 5.07 0.03
C GLU A 124 1.20 5.84 1.36
N PRO A 125 0.58 5.33 2.44
CA PRO A 125 0.69 5.95 3.75
C PRO A 125 2.08 5.74 4.34
N PRO A 126 2.46 6.44 5.43
CA PRO A 126 3.64 6.08 6.20
C PRO A 126 3.58 4.63 6.65
N LEU A 127 4.73 3.94 6.66
CA LEU A 127 4.79 2.53 7.06
C LEU A 127 4.35 2.31 8.50
N PHE A 128 4.66 3.26 9.35
CA PHE A 128 4.32 3.24 10.78
C PHE A 128 3.66 4.55 11.16
N VAL A 129 2.62 4.44 11.98
CA VAL A 129 1.90 5.58 12.52
C VAL A 129 1.75 5.44 14.03
N GLU A 130 1.65 6.57 14.71
CA GLU A 130 1.36 6.63 16.15
C GLU A 130 -0.02 7.27 16.33
N LEU A 131 -0.95 6.49 16.87
CA LEU A 131 -2.34 6.89 17.04
C LEU A 131 -2.80 6.73 18.49
N THR A 132 -3.61 7.67 18.94
CA THR A 132 -4.22 7.62 20.26
C THR A 132 -5.42 6.70 20.26
N VAL A 133 -5.51 5.81 21.25
CA VAL A 133 -6.68 4.96 21.47
C VAL A 133 -7.81 5.84 22.04
N THR A 134 -8.92 5.93 21.32
CA THR A 134 -10.09 6.71 21.73
C THR A 134 -11.10 5.88 22.49
N GLU A 135 -11.17 4.58 22.21
CA GLU A 135 -12.12 3.66 22.85
C GLU A 135 -11.54 2.25 22.90
N THR A 136 -11.60 1.62 24.04
CA THR A 136 -11.28 0.21 24.23
C THR A 136 -11.95 -0.32 25.48
N GLU A 137 -12.22 -1.62 25.52
CA GLU A 137 -12.75 -2.27 26.70
C GLU A 137 -11.63 -2.49 27.74
N PRO A 138 -11.94 -2.46 29.04
CA PRO A 138 -10.96 -2.79 30.06
C PRO A 138 -10.54 -4.26 29.93
N GLY A 139 -9.24 -4.54 30.08
CA GLY A 139 -8.71 -5.88 30.16
C GLY A 139 -9.08 -6.51 31.53
N PHE A 140 -9.71 -7.68 31.52
CA PHE A 140 -10.06 -8.37 32.76
C PHE A 140 -8.85 -9.14 33.33
N LYS A 141 -8.62 -8.98 34.63
CA LYS A 141 -7.70 -9.85 35.38
C LYS A 141 -8.28 -11.26 35.40
N GLY A 142 -7.60 -12.21 34.76
CA GLY A 142 -8.06 -13.60 34.69
C GLY A 142 -8.01 -14.18 33.28
N ASP A 143 -7.97 -13.38 32.25
CA ASP A 143 -7.64 -13.84 30.91
C ASP A 143 -6.14 -14.10 30.82
N THR A 144 -5.75 -15.29 31.27
CA THR A 144 -4.34 -15.72 31.37
C THR A 144 -3.81 -16.32 30.07
N ALA A 145 -4.57 -16.24 28.96
CA ALA A 145 -4.11 -16.70 27.66
C ALA A 145 -2.96 -15.81 27.17
N THR A 146 -1.78 -16.41 26.99
CA THR A 146 -0.64 -15.75 26.36
C THR A 146 -1.05 -15.31 24.97
N GLY A 147 -0.90 -13.99 24.67
CA GLY A 147 -1.29 -13.44 23.38
C GLY A 147 -2.76 -13.04 23.25
N ALA A 148 -3.51 -12.95 24.35
CA ALA A 148 -4.87 -12.43 24.33
C ALA A 148 -4.89 -10.97 23.87
N THR A 149 -5.81 -10.65 22.96
CA THR A 149 -6.00 -9.32 22.41
C THR A 149 -7.44 -8.87 22.57
N LYS A 150 -7.64 -7.56 22.46
CA LYS A 150 -8.97 -6.93 22.46
C LYS A 150 -9.04 -5.87 21.36
N PRO A 151 -10.23 -5.54 20.85
CA PRO A 151 -10.38 -4.45 19.89
C PRO A 151 -10.20 -3.09 20.58
N ALA A 152 -9.51 -2.19 19.89
CA ALA A 152 -9.40 -0.79 20.27
C ALA A 152 -9.73 0.08 19.06
N THR A 153 -10.43 1.18 19.28
CA THR A 153 -10.68 2.20 18.27
C THR A 153 -9.66 3.31 18.46
N VAL A 154 -9.00 3.71 17.39
CA VAL A 154 -8.02 4.79 17.38
C VAL A 154 -8.62 6.09 16.84
N GLU A 155 -7.90 7.20 17.00
CA GLU A 155 -8.38 8.55 16.68
C GLU A 155 -8.83 8.75 15.23
N THR A 156 -8.37 7.92 14.29
CA THR A 156 -8.83 7.94 12.89
C THR A 156 -10.16 7.20 12.68
N GLY A 157 -10.71 6.57 13.70
CA GLY A 157 -11.92 5.74 13.62
C GLY A 157 -11.68 4.29 13.25
N ALA A 158 -10.44 3.90 12.97
CA ALA A 158 -10.08 2.52 12.66
C ALA A 158 -10.02 1.65 13.91
N GLN A 159 -10.26 0.34 13.74
CA GLN A 159 -10.11 -0.66 14.80
C GLN A 159 -8.80 -1.42 14.64
N VAL A 160 -8.13 -1.67 15.76
CA VAL A 160 -6.88 -2.42 15.86
C VAL A 160 -6.99 -3.40 17.01
N MET A 161 -6.50 -4.62 16.81
CA MET A 161 -6.38 -5.60 17.89
C MET A 161 -5.14 -5.28 18.72
N VAL A 162 -5.32 -5.05 20.01
CA VAL A 162 -4.26 -4.63 20.94
C VAL A 162 -4.16 -5.60 22.12
N PRO A 163 -2.98 -5.65 22.79
CA PRO A 163 -2.85 -6.39 24.05
C PRO A 163 -3.83 -5.88 25.11
N LEU A 164 -4.18 -6.73 26.06
CA LEU A 164 -5.18 -6.40 27.11
C LEU A 164 -4.76 -5.23 28.00
N PHE A 165 -3.46 -4.93 28.12
CA PHE A 165 -2.96 -3.83 28.95
C PHE A 165 -3.11 -2.44 28.33
N VAL A 166 -3.45 -2.35 27.06
CA VAL A 166 -3.67 -1.07 26.38
C VAL A 166 -4.97 -0.45 26.87
N GLU A 167 -4.91 0.80 27.24
CA GLU A 167 -6.04 1.57 27.79
C GLU A 167 -6.42 2.74 26.90
N GLN A 168 -7.59 3.31 27.17
CA GLN A 168 -8.02 4.55 26.53
C GLN A 168 -7.01 5.67 26.80
N ASN A 169 -6.75 6.50 25.79
CA ASN A 169 -5.75 7.57 25.76
C ASN A 169 -4.28 7.10 25.64
N ASP A 170 -4.01 5.81 25.60
CA ASP A 170 -2.69 5.33 25.24
C ASP A 170 -2.37 5.65 23.78
N VAL A 171 -1.11 5.96 23.50
CA VAL A 171 -0.61 6.11 22.14
C VAL A 171 0.03 4.80 21.71
N ILE A 172 -0.39 4.28 20.59
CA ILE A 172 0.10 3.02 20.05
C ILE A 172 0.71 3.19 18.66
N LYS A 173 1.74 2.42 18.40
CA LYS A 173 2.40 2.34 17.09
C LYS A 173 1.81 1.19 16.30
N ILE A 174 1.44 1.46 15.06
CA ILE A 174 0.75 0.55 14.16
C ILE A 174 1.55 0.42 12.87
N ASP A 175 1.67 -0.82 12.34
CA ASP A 175 2.13 -1.06 10.98
C ASP A 175 0.94 -0.87 10.02
N THR A 176 1.02 0.13 9.16
CA THR A 176 -0.09 0.46 8.23
C THR A 176 -0.31 -0.57 7.14
N ARG A 177 0.70 -1.39 6.83
CA ARG A 177 0.61 -2.44 5.81
C ARG A 177 -0.26 -3.61 6.26
N THR A 178 -0.21 -3.94 7.55
CA THR A 178 -0.92 -5.08 8.13
C THR A 178 -2.07 -4.66 9.05
N GLY A 179 -2.06 -3.42 9.54
CA GLY A 179 -3.00 -2.93 10.54
C GLY A 179 -2.72 -3.46 11.94
N GLU A 180 -1.53 -4.00 12.18
CA GLU A 180 -1.16 -4.63 13.43
C GLU A 180 -0.53 -3.65 14.43
N TYR A 181 -0.89 -3.84 15.69
CA TYR A 181 -0.23 -3.20 16.82
C TYR A 181 1.23 -3.65 16.93
N LEU A 182 2.15 -2.71 17.13
CA LEU A 182 3.56 -2.99 17.33
C LEU A 182 4.01 -2.73 18.76
N SER A 183 3.70 -1.57 19.29
CA SER A 183 4.11 -1.17 20.63
C SER A 183 3.23 -0.04 21.19
N ARG A 184 3.26 0.14 22.49
CA ARG A 184 2.78 1.34 23.15
C ARG A 184 3.93 2.36 23.21
N VAL A 185 3.63 3.61 22.92
CA VAL A 185 4.59 4.71 22.93
C VAL A 185 4.65 5.38 24.29
#